data_4d56f77067b73027f7e81554d4ce6445
#
_entry.id   4d56f77067b73027f7e81554d4ce6445
#
_cell.length_a   1.000
_cell.length_b   1.000
_cell.length_c   1.000
_cell.angle_alpha   90.00
_cell.angle_beta   90.00
_cell.angle_gamma   90.00
#
_symmetry.space_group_name_H-M   'P 1'
#
loop_
_entity.id
_entity.type
_entity.pdbx_description
1 polymer ?
#
loop_
_entity_poly.entity_id
_entity_poly.type
_entity_poly.pdbx_seq_one_letter_code
_entity_poly.pdbx_strand_id
1 'polypeptide(L)'
;MKKGVSFEALSSLDAPVSFWKGIPFGLQHVMAMFVANLAPIFLVATAAKMDAAQSAAIIQAGLLVAGLGTCLQLYGVWLIGSRLPMVTGISFTYVAAAMSIAQHQGYGAVAGAVVLGGLLEVVLGLTAKYWRRFVPPIVSAIVVTSIGFSLLSVGATSFGGGSGAKDFGSWQNLTLGLISLVACLAFQLLMKLSLIHI
;
A
#
# COMPACT_ATOMS: atom_id res chain seq x y z
N MET A 1 20.21 -34.12 -17.11
CA MET A 1 20.78 -32.82 -16.66
C MET A 1 19.70 -31.78 -16.75
N LYS A 2 19.13 -31.33 -15.61
CA LYS A 2 18.15 -30.24 -15.56
C LYS A 2 18.90 -28.93 -15.87
N LYS A 3 18.62 -28.31 -17.02
CA LYS A 3 19.11 -26.95 -17.32
C LYS A 3 18.67 -26.02 -16.20
N GLY A 4 19.63 -25.50 -15.44
CA GLY A 4 19.37 -24.44 -14.48
C GLY A 4 18.74 -23.26 -15.22
N VAL A 5 17.62 -22.77 -14.71
CA VAL A 5 16.98 -21.57 -15.24
C VAL A 5 18.00 -20.44 -15.13
N SER A 6 18.40 -19.85 -16.26
CA SER A 6 19.39 -18.76 -16.25
C SER A 6 18.76 -17.55 -15.53
N PHE A 7 19.58 -16.73 -14.90
CA PHE A 7 19.13 -15.52 -14.20
C PHE A 7 18.38 -14.55 -15.14
N GLU A 8 18.75 -14.54 -16.42
CA GLU A 8 18.05 -13.79 -17.49
C GLU A 8 16.63 -14.32 -17.75
N ALA A 9 16.41 -15.63 -17.64
CA ALA A 9 15.08 -16.21 -17.79
C ALA A 9 14.14 -15.87 -16.62
N LEU A 10 14.69 -15.67 -15.41
CA LEU A 10 13.92 -15.23 -14.24
C LEU A 10 13.51 -13.76 -14.33
N SER A 11 14.19 -12.96 -15.15
CA SER A 11 13.89 -11.54 -15.35
C SER A 11 12.92 -11.31 -16.52
N SER A 12 12.51 -12.35 -17.24
CA SER A 12 11.52 -12.23 -18.31
C SER A 12 10.11 -12.40 -17.75
N LEU A 13 9.18 -11.55 -18.21
CA LEU A 13 7.76 -11.58 -17.77
C LEU A 13 7.05 -12.91 -18.12
N ASP A 14 7.51 -13.58 -19.16
CA ASP A 14 6.93 -14.83 -19.68
C ASP A 14 7.72 -16.08 -19.26
N ALA A 15 8.63 -15.98 -18.28
CA ALA A 15 9.41 -17.12 -17.84
C ALA A 15 8.52 -18.21 -17.22
N PRO A 16 8.63 -19.47 -17.67
CA PRO A 16 7.87 -20.56 -17.06
C PRO A 16 8.43 -20.87 -15.67
N VAL A 17 7.75 -20.39 -14.64
CA VAL A 17 8.08 -20.70 -13.24
C VAL A 17 7.30 -21.93 -12.82
N SER A 18 7.99 -22.94 -12.27
CA SER A 18 7.33 -24.11 -11.69
C SER A 18 6.41 -23.67 -10.56
N PHE A 19 5.17 -24.18 -10.53
CA PHE A 19 4.15 -23.89 -9.51
C PHE A 19 4.72 -24.00 -8.09
N TRP A 20 5.43 -25.07 -7.77
CA TRP A 20 6.01 -25.28 -6.44
C TRP A 20 7.09 -24.26 -6.05
N LYS A 21 7.79 -23.69 -7.03
CA LYS A 21 8.76 -22.62 -6.79
C LYS A 21 8.08 -21.27 -6.68
N GLY A 22 6.93 -21.08 -7.31
CA GLY A 22 6.13 -19.86 -7.24
C GLY A 22 5.44 -19.65 -5.88
N ILE A 23 5.07 -20.74 -5.18
CA ILE A 23 4.34 -20.66 -3.90
C ILE A 23 5.08 -19.80 -2.85
N PRO A 24 6.36 -20.01 -2.52
CA PRO A 24 7.06 -19.19 -1.54
C PRO A 24 7.08 -17.71 -1.91
N PHE A 25 7.31 -17.38 -3.18
CA PHE A 25 7.29 -15.99 -3.65
C PHE A 25 5.89 -15.38 -3.57
N GLY A 26 4.87 -16.12 -3.98
CA GLY A 26 3.48 -15.68 -3.84
C GLY A 26 3.10 -15.44 -2.38
N LEU A 27 3.46 -16.35 -1.49
CA LEU A 27 3.21 -16.20 -0.05
C LEU A 27 3.92 -14.98 0.53
N GLN A 28 5.18 -14.74 0.15
CA GLN A 28 5.94 -13.55 0.56
C GLN A 28 5.22 -12.26 0.13
N HIS A 29 4.72 -12.19 -1.10
CA HIS A 29 3.99 -11.03 -1.60
C HIS A 29 2.67 -10.83 -0.85
N VAL A 30 1.92 -11.90 -0.60
CA VAL A 30 0.68 -11.85 0.17
C VAL A 30 0.94 -11.34 1.59
N MET A 31 1.96 -11.84 2.27
CA MET A 31 2.31 -11.40 3.64
C MET A 31 2.74 -9.94 3.68
N ALA A 32 3.59 -9.50 2.76
CA ALA A 32 4.02 -8.11 2.68
C ALA A 32 2.85 -7.16 2.42
N MET A 33 1.97 -7.52 1.48
CA MET A 33 0.81 -6.73 1.12
C MET A 33 -0.26 -6.71 2.21
N PHE A 34 -0.46 -7.82 2.92
CA PHE A 34 -1.43 -7.92 4.01
C PHE A 34 -1.20 -6.81 5.04
N VAL A 35 0.03 -6.71 5.55
CA VAL A 35 0.40 -5.68 6.54
C VAL A 35 0.29 -4.28 5.94
N ALA A 36 0.76 -4.08 4.71
CA ALA A 36 0.72 -2.78 4.04
C ALA A 36 -0.72 -2.27 3.81
N ASN A 37 -1.68 -3.17 3.57
CA ASN A 37 -3.09 -2.80 3.39
C ASN A 37 -3.82 -2.57 4.71
N LEU A 38 -3.46 -3.28 5.77
CA LEU A 38 -4.10 -3.12 7.07
C LEU A 38 -3.92 -1.71 7.64
N ALA A 39 -2.71 -1.16 7.53
CA ALA A 39 -2.38 0.11 8.16
C ALA A 39 -3.28 1.28 7.70
N PRO A 40 -3.44 1.56 6.39
CA PRO A 40 -4.30 2.66 5.94
C PRO A 40 -5.77 2.45 6.31
N ILE A 41 -6.29 1.21 6.24
CA ILE A 41 -7.67 0.92 6.62
C ILE A 41 -7.87 1.18 8.11
N PHE A 42 -6.96 0.70 8.93
CA PHE A 42 -7.04 0.85 10.39
C PHE A 42 -6.98 2.31 10.82
N LEU A 43 -6.14 3.12 10.18
CA LEU A 43 -6.05 4.55 10.43
C LEU A 43 -7.38 5.27 10.15
N VAL A 44 -8.01 4.96 9.01
CA VAL A 44 -9.30 5.55 8.64
C VAL A 44 -10.43 5.06 9.57
N ALA A 45 -10.45 3.76 9.91
CA ALA A 45 -11.42 3.20 10.85
C ALA A 45 -11.34 3.86 12.23
N THR A 46 -10.12 4.06 12.73
CA THR A 46 -9.87 4.74 14.01
C THR A 46 -10.32 6.21 13.94
N ALA A 47 -10.00 6.90 12.85
CA ALA A 47 -10.42 8.29 12.65
C ALA A 47 -11.96 8.43 12.58
N ALA A 48 -12.65 7.46 11.98
CA ALA A 48 -14.10 7.39 11.92
C ALA A 48 -14.75 6.91 13.24
N LYS A 49 -13.97 6.55 14.26
CA LYS A 49 -14.42 5.99 15.55
C LYS A 49 -15.29 4.74 15.37
N MET A 50 -14.93 3.88 14.43
CA MET A 50 -15.66 2.64 14.14
C MET A 50 -15.50 1.63 15.27
N ASP A 51 -16.53 0.85 15.51
CA ASP A 51 -16.45 -0.28 16.42
C ASP A 51 -15.63 -1.45 15.85
N ALA A 52 -15.36 -2.47 16.64
CA ALA A 52 -14.54 -3.60 16.22
C ALA A 52 -15.16 -4.39 15.05
N ALA A 53 -16.49 -4.53 15.01
CA ALA A 53 -17.19 -5.25 13.97
C ALA A 53 -17.15 -4.50 12.64
N GLN A 54 -17.39 -3.20 12.66
CA GLN A 54 -17.29 -2.31 11.51
C GLN A 54 -15.85 -2.28 10.96
N SER A 55 -14.87 -2.15 11.85
CA SER A 55 -13.44 -2.16 11.47
C SER A 55 -13.05 -3.49 10.81
N ALA A 56 -13.49 -4.62 11.36
CA ALA A 56 -13.25 -5.92 10.74
C ALA A 56 -13.90 -6.03 9.35
N ALA A 57 -15.12 -5.54 9.18
CA ALA A 57 -15.83 -5.58 7.91
C ALA A 57 -15.11 -4.79 6.81
N ILE A 58 -14.64 -3.58 7.10
CA ILE A 58 -13.90 -2.78 6.11
C ILE A 58 -12.51 -3.35 5.80
N ILE A 59 -11.85 -3.98 6.78
CA ILE A 59 -10.58 -4.68 6.55
C ILE A 59 -10.81 -5.86 5.59
N GLN A 60 -11.82 -6.68 5.84
CA GLN A 60 -12.16 -7.81 4.96
C GLN A 60 -12.50 -7.35 3.55
N ALA A 61 -13.32 -6.33 3.41
CA ALA A 61 -13.67 -5.75 2.11
C ALA A 61 -12.43 -5.20 1.39
N GLY A 62 -11.57 -4.47 2.09
CA GLY A 62 -10.35 -3.91 1.54
C GLY A 62 -9.38 -4.98 1.03
N LEU A 63 -9.17 -6.05 1.80
CA LEU A 63 -8.32 -7.18 1.40
C LEU A 63 -8.91 -7.93 0.19
N LEU A 64 -10.23 -8.13 0.16
CA LEU A 64 -10.92 -8.77 -0.97
C LEU A 64 -10.76 -7.95 -2.24
N VAL A 65 -11.00 -6.64 -2.17
CA VAL A 65 -10.84 -5.73 -3.32
C VAL A 65 -9.38 -5.68 -3.78
N ALA A 66 -8.42 -5.65 -2.87
CA ALA A 66 -7.00 -5.70 -3.20
C ALA A 66 -6.61 -7.00 -3.93
N GLY A 67 -7.15 -8.14 -3.50
CA GLY A 67 -6.98 -9.44 -4.17
C GLY A 67 -7.58 -9.44 -5.58
N LEU A 68 -8.83 -9.00 -5.73
CA LEU A 68 -9.49 -8.88 -7.03
C LEU A 68 -8.76 -7.91 -7.96
N GLY A 69 -8.33 -6.75 -7.45
CA GLY A 69 -7.54 -5.78 -8.19
C GLY A 69 -6.21 -6.36 -8.69
N THR A 70 -5.54 -7.14 -7.83
CA THR A 70 -4.31 -7.85 -8.21
C THR A 70 -4.57 -8.87 -9.32
N CYS A 71 -5.64 -9.64 -9.25
CA CYS A 71 -6.01 -10.57 -10.32
C CYS A 71 -6.29 -9.83 -11.64
N LEU A 72 -7.04 -8.72 -11.59
CA LEU A 72 -7.29 -7.88 -12.77
C LEU A 72 -6.00 -7.31 -13.36
N GLN A 73 -5.06 -6.92 -12.49
CA GLN A 73 -3.76 -6.39 -12.91
C GLN A 73 -2.90 -7.44 -13.61
N LEU A 74 -2.89 -8.67 -13.09
CA LEU A 74 -2.09 -9.78 -13.60
C LEU A 74 -2.64 -10.33 -14.92
N TYR A 75 -3.94 -10.62 -14.97
CA TYR A 75 -4.54 -11.29 -16.13
C TYR A 75 -4.95 -10.32 -17.24
N GLY A 76 -5.16 -9.08 -16.90
CA GLY A 76 -5.61 -8.04 -17.84
C GLY A 76 -6.93 -8.40 -18.52
N VAL A 77 -7.98 -7.64 -18.28
CA VAL A 77 -9.27 -7.83 -18.91
C VAL A 77 -9.53 -6.63 -19.82
N TRP A 78 -9.58 -6.88 -21.11
CA TRP A 78 -9.80 -5.88 -22.16
C TRP A 78 -8.79 -4.72 -22.09
N LEU A 79 -9.19 -3.53 -21.62
CA LEU A 79 -8.34 -2.34 -21.47
C LEU A 79 -7.81 -2.15 -20.02
N ILE A 80 -8.17 -3.04 -19.10
CA ILE A 80 -7.82 -2.94 -17.68
C ILE A 80 -6.73 -3.96 -17.35
N GLY A 81 -5.71 -3.53 -16.62
CA GLY A 81 -4.59 -4.36 -16.21
C GLY A 81 -3.39 -4.26 -17.14
N SER A 82 -2.21 -4.08 -16.56
CA SER A 82 -0.95 -3.92 -17.29
C SER A 82 -0.26 -5.25 -17.61
N ARG A 83 -0.79 -6.39 -17.12
CA ARG A 83 -0.17 -7.73 -17.17
C ARG A 83 1.21 -7.78 -16.54
N LEU A 84 1.47 -6.90 -15.60
CA LEU A 84 2.71 -6.88 -14.83
C LEU A 84 2.49 -7.60 -13.49
N PRO A 85 3.48 -8.30 -12.94
CA PRO A 85 3.39 -8.96 -11.64
C PRO A 85 3.47 -7.94 -10.49
N MET A 86 2.48 -7.05 -10.44
CA MET A 86 2.33 -6.01 -9.43
C MET A 86 1.13 -6.32 -8.55
N VAL A 87 1.34 -6.26 -7.25
CA VAL A 87 0.27 -6.43 -6.28
C VAL A 87 -0.43 -5.08 -6.07
N THR A 88 -1.74 -5.05 -6.24
CA THR A 88 -2.56 -3.85 -6.04
C THR A 88 -2.96 -3.75 -4.58
N GLY A 89 -2.81 -2.58 -3.98
CA GLY A 89 -3.13 -2.34 -2.58
C GLY A 89 -3.77 -0.98 -2.35
N ILE A 90 -4.06 -0.70 -1.07
CA ILE A 90 -4.63 0.57 -0.65
C ILE A 90 -3.51 1.60 -0.54
N SER A 91 -3.68 2.72 -1.24
CA SER A 91 -2.66 3.77 -1.28
C SER A 91 -2.66 4.63 -0.01
N PHE A 92 -1.49 4.88 0.53
CA PHE A 92 -1.29 5.86 1.61
C PHE A 92 -1.53 7.31 1.17
N THR A 93 -1.54 7.59 -0.13
CA THR A 93 -1.78 8.92 -0.68
C THR A 93 -3.10 9.53 -0.20
N TYR A 94 -4.13 8.71 -0.04
CA TYR A 94 -5.46 9.16 0.36
C TYR A 94 -5.69 9.17 1.87
N VAL A 95 -4.79 8.58 2.66
CA VAL A 95 -5.03 8.34 4.09
C VAL A 95 -5.25 9.64 4.85
N ALA A 96 -4.41 10.65 4.64
CA ALA A 96 -4.54 11.92 5.34
C ALA A 96 -5.88 12.62 5.04
N ALA A 97 -6.27 12.66 3.77
CA ALA A 97 -7.57 13.22 3.36
C ALA A 97 -8.74 12.39 3.87
N ALA A 98 -8.66 11.06 3.76
CA ALA A 98 -9.69 10.15 4.24
C ALA A 98 -9.88 10.24 5.77
N MET A 99 -8.81 10.36 6.54
CA MET A 99 -8.88 10.57 7.99
C MET A 99 -9.56 11.89 8.33
N SER A 100 -9.24 12.97 7.63
CA SER A 100 -9.87 14.28 7.84
C SER A 100 -11.38 14.22 7.55
N ILE A 101 -11.78 13.61 6.44
CA ILE A 101 -13.20 13.42 6.10
C ILE A 101 -13.89 12.53 7.15
N ALA A 102 -13.24 11.43 7.54
CA ALA A 102 -13.76 10.49 8.52
C ALA A 102 -14.07 11.15 9.87
N GLN A 103 -13.16 12.02 10.34
CA GLN A 103 -13.33 12.74 11.61
C GLN A 103 -14.48 13.73 11.62
N HIS A 104 -14.74 14.39 10.50
CA HIS A 104 -15.75 15.47 10.44
C HIS A 104 -17.11 14.99 9.91
N GLN A 105 -17.12 14.03 8.99
CA GLN A 105 -18.31 13.64 8.24
C GLN A 105 -18.63 12.13 8.33
N GLY A 106 -17.75 11.36 8.99
CA GLY A 106 -17.92 9.92 9.15
C GLY A 106 -17.51 9.09 7.92
N TYR A 107 -17.55 7.76 8.08
CA TYR A 107 -17.07 6.83 7.05
C TYR A 107 -17.88 6.85 5.75
N GLY A 108 -19.18 7.11 5.81
CA GLY A 108 -20.02 7.21 4.61
C GLY A 108 -19.53 8.28 3.62
N ALA A 109 -19.07 9.43 4.14
CA ALA A 109 -18.49 10.48 3.31
C ALA A 109 -17.14 10.06 2.70
N VAL A 110 -16.32 9.30 3.45
CA VAL A 110 -15.07 8.73 2.92
C VAL A 110 -15.38 7.79 1.75
N ALA A 111 -16.34 6.89 1.90
CA ALA A 111 -16.73 5.98 0.83
C ALA A 111 -17.21 6.74 -0.43
N GLY A 112 -18.02 7.78 -0.26
CA GLY A 112 -18.46 8.65 -1.35
C GLY A 112 -17.29 9.36 -2.03
N ALA A 113 -16.37 9.92 -1.25
CA ALA A 113 -15.17 10.58 -1.78
C ALA A 113 -14.27 9.63 -2.56
N VAL A 114 -14.10 8.38 -2.10
CA VAL A 114 -13.32 7.35 -2.78
C VAL A 114 -13.96 6.96 -4.11
N VAL A 115 -15.29 6.81 -4.16
CA VAL A 115 -15.99 6.51 -5.42
C VAL A 115 -15.82 7.65 -6.43
N LEU A 116 -16.02 8.89 -6.01
CA LEU A 116 -15.84 10.06 -6.88
C LEU A 116 -14.38 10.21 -7.33
N GLY A 117 -13.43 10.03 -6.42
CA GLY A 117 -12.00 10.04 -6.73
C GLY A 117 -11.62 8.96 -7.73
N GLY A 118 -12.12 7.73 -7.54
CA GLY A 118 -11.89 6.63 -8.47
C GLY A 118 -12.44 6.88 -9.88
N LEU A 119 -13.62 7.48 -9.99
CA LEU A 119 -14.18 7.90 -11.29
C LEU A 119 -13.29 8.94 -11.98
N LEU A 120 -12.78 9.90 -11.21
CA LEU A 120 -11.86 10.91 -11.73
C LEU A 120 -10.53 10.28 -12.17
N GLU A 121 -10.01 9.33 -11.40
CA GLU A 121 -8.81 8.57 -11.77
C GLU A 121 -8.98 7.78 -13.06
N VAL A 122 -10.14 7.17 -13.29
CA VAL A 122 -10.46 6.49 -14.57
C VAL A 122 -10.36 7.49 -15.72
N VAL A 123 -10.96 8.67 -15.61
CA VAL A 123 -10.89 9.72 -16.63
C VAL A 123 -9.45 10.17 -16.87
N LEU A 124 -8.70 10.41 -15.79
CA LEU A 124 -7.28 10.76 -15.88
C LEU A 124 -6.45 9.63 -16.51
N GLY A 125 -6.73 8.37 -16.18
CA GLY A 125 -6.07 7.22 -16.77
C GLY A 125 -6.29 7.13 -18.27
N LEU A 126 -7.53 7.27 -18.74
CA LEU A 126 -7.88 7.26 -20.16
C LEU A 126 -7.23 8.42 -20.93
N THR A 127 -7.06 9.56 -20.29
CA THR A 127 -6.44 10.76 -20.88
C THR A 127 -4.93 10.84 -20.64
N ALA A 128 -4.32 9.85 -19.98
CA ALA A 128 -2.92 9.86 -19.58
C ALA A 128 -1.95 10.13 -20.74
N LYS A 129 -2.27 9.68 -21.94
CA LYS A 129 -1.49 9.93 -23.16
C LYS A 129 -1.23 11.42 -23.39
N TYR A 130 -2.18 12.27 -23.03
CA TYR A 130 -2.11 13.70 -23.31
C TYR A 130 -1.37 14.48 -22.23
N TRP A 131 -1.59 14.18 -20.95
CA TRP A 131 -1.06 14.98 -19.84
C TRP A 131 0.25 14.45 -19.26
N ARG A 132 0.58 13.14 -19.41
CA ARG A 132 1.81 12.57 -18.85
C ARG A 132 3.09 13.31 -19.26
N ARG A 133 3.08 13.92 -20.45
CA ARG A 133 4.23 14.69 -20.95
C ARG A 133 4.50 15.98 -20.15
N PHE A 134 3.50 16.47 -19.42
CA PHE A 134 3.61 17.66 -18.59
C PHE A 134 4.02 17.33 -17.14
N VAL A 135 4.17 16.06 -16.80
CA VAL A 135 4.57 15.57 -15.47
C VAL A 135 6.02 15.09 -15.53
N PRO A 136 7.00 16.00 -15.38
CA PRO A 136 8.40 15.62 -15.30
C PRO A 136 8.68 14.86 -13.98
N PRO A 137 9.78 14.09 -13.88
CA PRO A 137 10.13 13.31 -12.69
C PRO A 137 10.17 14.13 -11.39
N ILE A 138 10.51 15.42 -11.47
CA ILE A 138 10.53 16.31 -10.31
C ILE A 138 9.16 16.47 -9.67
N VAL A 139 8.08 16.48 -10.47
CA VAL A 139 6.70 16.55 -9.94
C VAL A 139 6.38 15.30 -9.12
N SER A 140 6.75 14.11 -9.62
CA SER A 140 6.59 12.87 -8.89
C SER A 140 7.37 12.88 -7.57
N ALA A 141 8.59 13.37 -7.57
CA ALA A 141 9.40 13.52 -6.36
C ALA A 141 8.74 14.45 -5.33
N ILE A 142 8.23 15.60 -5.77
CA ILE A 142 7.52 16.56 -4.92
C ILE A 142 6.26 15.93 -4.32
N VAL A 143 5.47 15.21 -5.13
CA VAL A 143 4.24 14.53 -4.67
C VAL A 143 4.58 13.49 -3.60
N VAL A 144 5.56 12.62 -3.84
CA VAL A 144 5.97 11.59 -2.85
C VAL A 144 6.46 12.23 -1.56
N THR A 145 7.25 13.30 -1.66
CA THR A 145 7.72 14.05 -0.48
C THR A 145 6.57 14.68 0.28
N SER A 146 5.60 15.29 -0.41
CA SER A 146 4.41 15.88 0.21
C SER A 146 3.55 14.84 0.92
N ILE A 147 3.40 13.64 0.35
CA ILE A 147 2.71 12.50 1.00
C ILE A 147 3.45 12.13 2.29
N GLY A 148 4.78 12.01 2.24
CA GLY A 148 5.59 11.72 3.42
C GLY A 148 5.38 12.74 4.54
N PHE A 149 5.39 14.04 4.22
CA PHE A 149 5.12 15.09 5.19
C PHE A 149 3.69 15.05 5.74
N SER A 150 2.69 14.78 4.92
CA SER A 150 1.29 14.68 5.38
C SER A 150 1.05 13.52 6.35
N LEU A 151 1.86 12.47 6.27
CA LEU A 151 1.79 11.30 7.14
C LEU A 151 2.71 11.40 8.38
N LEU A 152 3.49 12.46 8.50
CA LEU A 152 4.44 12.60 9.60
C LEU A 152 3.75 12.62 10.97
N SER A 153 2.60 13.28 11.09
CA SER A 153 1.80 13.30 12.32
C SER A 153 1.28 11.93 12.68
N VAL A 154 0.88 11.13 11.69
CA VAL A 154 0.42 9.74 11.87
C VAL A 154 1.58 8.88 12.34
N GLY A 155 2.75 9.04 11.72
CA GLY A 155 3.99 8.36 12.14
C GLY A 155 4.37 8.70 13.58
N ALA A 156 4.36 9.98 13.95
CA ALA A 156 4.66 10.43 15.31
C ALA A 156 3.67 9.86 16.34
N THR A 157 2.38 9.84 16.01
CA THR A 157 1.34 9.23 16.87
C THR A 157 1.58 7.74 17.05
N SER A 158 1.89 7.02 15.99
CA SER A 158 2.19 5.58 16.04
C SER A 158 3.45 5.29 16.84
N PHE A 159 4.46 6.14 16.73
CA PHE A 159 5.70 6.06 17.48
C PHE A 159 5.49 6.23 19.00
N GLY A 160 4.51 7.06 19.37
CA GLY A 160 4.10 7.28 20.76
C GLY A 160 3.25 6.16 21.37
N GLY A 161 2.88 5.13 20.61
CA GLY A 161 2.04 4.02 21.08
C GLY A 161 0.67 3.93 20.42
N GLY A 162 0.36 4.82 19.46
CA GLY A 162 -0.91 4.85 18.73
C GLY A 162 -1.97 5.78 19.35
N SER A 163 -2.99 6.06 18.54
CA SER A 163 -4.10 6.94 18.96
C SER A 163 -4.91 6.33 20.09
N GLY A 164 -4.99 7.04 21.22
CA GLY A 164 -5.79 6.62 22.37
C GLY A 164 -5.09 5.65 23.32
N ALA A 165 -3.81 5.40 23.15
CA ALA A 165 -3.02 4.65 24.14
C ALA A 165 -2.98 5.40 25.47
N LYS A 166 -3.28 4.70 26.59
CA LYS A 166 -3.25 5.28 27.95
C LYS A 166 -1.85 5.71 28.37
N ASP A 167 -0.84 5.07 27.80
CA ASP A 167 0.58 5.28 28.05
C ASP A 167 1.28 5.97 26.88
N PHE A 168 0.55 6.81 26.14
CA PHE A 168 1.07 7.55 24.99
C PHE A 168 2.34 8.33 25.37
N GLY A 169 3.38 8.17 24.55
CA GLY A 169 4.68 8.81 24.80
C GLY A 169 5.51 8.16 25.91
N SER A 170 5.07 7.01 26.44
CA SER A 170 5.86 6.28 27.44
C SER A 170 7.22 5.88 26.89
N TRP A 171 8.19 5.74 27.78
CA TRP A 171 9.53 5.28 27.45
C TRP A 171 9.52 3.93 26.70
N GLN A 172 8.62 3.01 27.08
CA GLN A 172 8.48 1.72 26.42
C GLN A 172 8.04 1.87 24.96
N ASN A 173 7.04 2.69 24.68
CA ASN A 173 6.54 2.92 23.34
C ASN A 173 7.59 3.60 22.45
N LEU A 174 8.28 4.60 22.98
CA LEU A 174 9.34 5.30 22.26
C LEU A 174 10.53 4.38 21.94
N THR A 175 10.94 3.54 22.88
CA THR A 175 12.03 2.57 22.62
C THR A 175 11.62 1.50 21.63
N LEU A 176 10.40 0.99 21.70
CA LEU A 176 9.88 0.03 20.72
C LEU A 176 9.83 0.64 19.32
N GLY A 177 9.34 1.87 19.21
CA GLY A 177 9.33 2.63 17.96
C GLY A 177 10.73 2.82 17.39
N LEU A 178 11.69 3.21 18.23
CA LEU A 178 13.08 3.39 17.82
C LEU A 178 13.73 2.07 17.37
N ILE A 179 13.53 0.99 18.11
CA ILE A 179 14.03 -0.33 17.72
C ILE A 179 13.44 -0.76 16.37
N SER A 180 12.14 -0.58 16.18
CA SER A 180 11.47 -0.91 14.92
C SER A 180 12.02 -0.09 13.74
N LEU A 181 12.24 1.21 13.94
CA LEU A 181 12.81 2.09 12.94
C LEU A 181 14.24 1.68 12.58
N VAL A 182 15.08 1.46 13.58
CA VAL A 182 16.48 1.04 13.37
C VAL A 182 16.53 -0.33 12.72
N ALA A 183 15.70 -1.28 13.12
CA ALA A 183 15.62 -2.59 12.47
C ALA A 183 15.23 -2.46 11.00
N CYS A 184 14.19 -1.69 10.69
CA CYS A 184 13.75 -1.47 9.31
C CYS A 184 14.87 -0.86 8.43
N LEU A 185 15.54 0.18 8.93
CA LEU A 185 16.65 0.81 8.23
C LEU A 185 17.85 -0.13 8.08
N ALA A 186 18.18 -0.89 9.13
CA ALA A 186 19.26 -1.87 9.09
C ALA A 186 18.99 -2.97 8.05
N PHE A 187 17.80 -3.55 8.03
CA PHE A 187 17.41 -4.53 7.01
C PHE A 187 17.49 -3.94 5.60
N GLN A 188 17.01 -2.72 5.40
CA GLN A 188 17.04 -2.07 4.10
C GLN A 188 18.47 -1.81 3.62
N LEU A 189 19.36 -1.38 4.50
CA LEU A 189 20.76 -1.06 4.15
C LEU A 189 21.65 -2.29 4.03
N LEU A 190 21.51 -3.23 4.99
CA LEU A 190 22.43 -4.39 5.07
C LEU A 190 22.05 -5.49 4.09
N MET A 191 20.78 -5.75 3.88
CA MET A 191 20.36 -6.87 3.04
C MET A 191 20.18 -6.49 1.57
N LYS A 192 20.35 -5.21 1.19
CA LYS A 192 20.09 -4.72 -0.17
C LYS A 192 18.74 -5.21 -0.71
N LEU A 193 17.81 -5.49 0.19
CA LEU A 193 16.46 -5.92 -0.10
C LEU A 193 15.65 -4.72 -0.57
N SER A 194 15.94 -4.26 -1.79
CA SER A 194 15.05 -3.33 -2.45
C SER A 194 13.87 -4.13 -3.00
N LEU A 195 12.71 -3.99 -2.39
CA LEU A 195 11.43 -4.42 -2.98
C LEU A 195 11.16 -3.73 -4.34
N ILE A 196 11.98 -2.76 -4.70
CA ILE A 196 11.93 -2.01 -5.97
C ILE A 196 12.72 -2.74 -7.07
N HIS A 197 13.57 -3.70 -6.71
CA HIS A 197 14.39 -4.45 -7.66
C HIS A 197 13.86 -5.85 -8.00
N ILE A 198 12.62 -6.15 -7.60
CA ILE A 198 11.96 -7.39 -8.01
C ILE A 198 10.98 -7.09 -9.16
#